data_1f4bd7a3e559a4e9750ae904814754da
#
_entry.id   1f4bd7a3e559a4e9750ae904814754da
#
_cell.length_a   1.000
_cell.length_b   1.000
_cell.length_c   1.000
_cell.angle_alpha   90.00
_cell.angle_beta   90.00
_cell.angle_gamma   90.00
#
_symmetry.space_group_name_H-M   'P 1'
#
loop_
_entity.id
_entity.type
_entity.pdbx_description
1 polymer ?
#
loop_
_entity_poly.entity_id
_entity_poly.type
_entity_poly.pdbx_seq_one_letter_code
_entity_poly.pdbx_strand_id
1 'polypeptide(L)' 'PSIKKGDKIFVVVKDTKNQKVNVLNANGKKTAKKVSMGSTFTAKAVKKTNGKKIVKINKSQWLNAKDVVKD' A
#
# COMPACT_ATOMS: atom_id res chain seq x y z
N PRO A 1 -2.30 -6.15 13.75
CA PRO A 1 -1.12 -6.94 13.42
C PRO A 1 -0.32 -6.31 12.30
N SER A 2 1.00 -6.47 12.40
CA SER A 2 1.90 -5.89 11.41
C SER A 2 1.90 -6.69 10.12
N ILE A 3 1.96 -5.99 9.00
CA ILE A 3 2.08 -6.61 7.69
C ILE A 3 3.53 -7.03 7.49
N LYS A 4 3.74 -8.24 7.00
CA LYS A 4 5.06 -8.80 6.73
C LYS A 4 5.14 -9.26 5.29
N LYS A 5 6.37 -9.40 4.79
CA LYS A 5 6.60 -9.97 3.46
C LYS A 5 5.90 -11.32 3.34
N GLY A 6 5.19 -11.51 2.24
CA GLY A 6 4.43 -12.72 1.97
C GLY A 6 2.97 -12.67 2.39
N ASP A 7 2.58 -11.69 3.20
CA ASP A 7 1.19 -11.56 3.62
C ASP A 7 0.32 -11.10 2.45
N LYS A 8 -0.89 -11.62 2.42
CA LYS A 8 -1.91 -11.11 1.51
C LYS A 8 -2.57 -9.90 2.15
N ILE A 9 -2.74 -8.86 1.35
CA ILE A 9 -3.28 -7.59 1.82
C ILE A 9 -4.34 -7.10 0.84
N PHE A 10 -5.24 -6.26 1.33
CA PHE A 10 -6.18 -5.59 0.44
C PHE A 10 -6.31 -4.12 0.83
N VAL A 11 -6.67 -3.32 -0.17
CA VAL A 11 -6.77 -1.88 -0.03
C VAL A 11 -8.06 -1.50 0.68
N VAL A 12 -7.94 -0.66 1.71
CA VAL A 12 -9.09 -0.04 2.37
C VAL A 12 -8.95 1.46 2.24
N VAL A 13 -10.05 2.14 1.99
CA VAL A 13 -10.06 3.59 1.81
C VAL A 13 -11.09 4.17 2.76
N LYS A 14 -10.65 5.13 3.57
CA LYS A 14 -11.56 5.81 4.50
C LYS A 14 -12.39 6.89 3.81
N ASP A 15 -11.90 7.39 2.69
CA ASP A 15 -12.62 8.40 1.91
C ASP A 15 -13.62 7.72 0.98
N THR A 16 -14.89 8.00 1.19
CA THR A 16 -15.96 7.38 0.40
C THR A 16 -16.13 7.98 -0.99
N LYS A 17 -15.52 9.12 -1.25
CA LYS A 17 -15.71 9.79 -2.54
C LYS A 17 -14.90 9.15 -3.67
N ASN A 18 -13.61 8.93 -3.43
CA ASN A 18 -12.71 8.48 -4.50
C ASN A 18 -12.49 6.97 -4.49
N GLN A 19 -12.48 6.35 -3.31
CA GLN A 19 -12.26 4.92 -3.14
C GLN A 19 -11.00 4.42 -3.83
N LYS A 20 -9.98 5.27 -3.86
CA LYS A 20 -8.67 4.97 -4.44
C LYS A 20 -7.58 5.54 -3.56
N VAL A 21 -6.43 4.88 -3.56
CA VAL A 21 -5.25 5.39 -2.86
C VAL A 21 -4.10 5.51 -3.85
N ASN A 22 -3.22 6.47 -3.57
CA ASN A 22 -2.06 6.69 -4.42
C ASN A 22 -1.04 5.58 -4.26
N VAL A 23 -0.49 5.16 -5.38
CA VAL A 23 0.69 4.32 -5.40
C VAL A 23 1.90 5.20 -5.07
N LEU A 24 2.78 4.69 -4.22
CA LEU A 24 4.00 5.39 -3.81
C LEU A 24 5.20 4.82 -4.54
N ASN A 25 6.26 5.62 -4.64
CA ASN A 25 7.55 5.11 -5.07
C ASN A 25 8.33 4.56 -3.88
N ALA A 26 9.54 4.07 -4.11
CA ALA A 26 10.36 3.47 -3.07
C ALA A 26 10.78 4.45 -1.96
N ASN A 27 10.67 5.74 -2.22
CA ASN A 27 10.94 6.78 -1.23
C ASN A 27 9.70 7.18 -0.44
N GLY A 28 8.56 6.54 -0.71
CA GLY A 28 7.30 6.84 -0.03
C GLY A 28 6.57 8.05 -0.57
N LYS A 29 6.96 8.55 -1.74
CA LYS A 29 6.30 9.71 -2.36
C LYS A 29 5.20 9.27 -3.30
N LYS A 30 4.13 10.06 -3.38
CA LYS A 30 3.00 9.77 -4.24
C LYS A 30 3.40 9.81 -5.72
N THR A 31 2.87 8.85 -6.47
CA THR A 31 3.00 8.84 -7.93
C THR A 31 1.65 9.21 -8.55
N ALA A 32 1.59 9.28 -9.86
CA ALA A 32 0.35 9.55 -10.56
C ALA A 32 -0.61 8.37 -10.59
N LYS A 33 -0.14 7.17 -10.24
CA LYS A 33 -0.96 5.97 -10.26
C LYS A 33 -1.75 5.79 -8.98
N LYS A 34 -2.91 5.14 -9.09
CA LYS A 34 -3.79 4.86 -7.96
C LYS A 34 -4.30 3.43 -8.05
N VAL A 35 -4.67 2.86 -6.91
CA VAL A 35 -5.33 1.56 -6.83
C VAL A 35 -6.65 1.70 -6.11
N SER A 36 -7.61 0.88 -6.52
CA SER A 36 -8.97 0.96 -6.00
C SER A 36 -9.13 0.21 -4.69
N MET A 37 -10.10 0.66 -3.88
CA MET A 37 -10.53 -0.06 -2.71
C MET A 37 -10.88 -1.51 -3.06
N GLY A 38 -10.48 -2.43 -2.20
CA GLY A 38 -10.73 -3.86 -2.41
C GLY A 38 -9.70 -4.58 -3.27
N SER A 39 -8.78 -3.83 -3.91
CA SER A 39 -7.70 -4.47 -4.65
C SER A 39 -6.83 -5.29 -3.70
N THR A 40 -6.41 -6.47 -4.17
CA THR A 40 -5.62 -7.40 -3.36
C THR A 40 -4.23 -7.56 -3.92
N PHE A 41 -3.27 -7.70 -3.03
CA PHE A 41 -1.86 -7.87 -3.40
C PHE A 41 -1.18 -8.80 -2.40
N THR A 42 -0.03 -9.31 -2.79
CA THR A 42 0.87 -9.99 -1.85
C THR A 42 1.98 -9.00 -1.49
N ALA A 43 2.25 -8.83 -0.21
CA ALA A 43 3.32 -7.94 0.24
C ALA A 43 4.67 -8.51 -0.20
N LYS A 44 5.36 -7.80 -1.08
CA LYS A 44 6.68 -8.23 -1.58
C LYS A 44 7.82 -7.80 -0.67
N ALA A 45 7.63 -6.68 0.02
CA ALA A 45 8.58 -6.16 0.98
C ALA A 45 7.87 -5.14 1.85
N VAL A 46 8.45 -4.85 3.01
CA VAL A 46 7.93 -3.84 3.94
C VAL A 46 9.11 -3.05 4.44
N LYS A 47 8.98 -1.73 4.49
CA LYS A 47 10.04 -0.88 5.04
C LYS A 47 9.47 0.41 5.61
N LYS A 48 10.28 1.11 6.40
CA LYS A 48 9.99 2.46 6.85
C LYS A 48 10.80 3.45 6.04
N THR A 49 10.16 4.54 5.63
CA THR A 49 10.83 5.64 4.95
C THR A 49 10.08 6.93 5.27
N ASN A 50 10.81 7.98 5.60
CA ASN A 50 10.23 9.28 5.94
C ASN A 50 9.14 9.19 7.01
N GLY A 51 9.37 8.35 8.04
CA GLY A 51 8.46 8.21 9.16
C GLY A 51 7.20 7.40 8.89
N LYS A 52 7.08 6.81 7.71
CA LYS A 52 5.91 5.98 7.40
C LYS A 52 6.34 4.58 6.98
N LYS A 53 5.49 3.62 7.28
CA LYS A 53 5.66 2.24 6.86
C LYS A 53 5.01 2.06 5.50
N ILE A 54 5.74 1.50 4.54
CA ILE A 54 5.22 1.26 3.20
C ILE A 54 5.39 -0.20 2.81
N VAL A 55 4.50 -0.68 1.94
CA VAL A 55 4.44 -2.08 1.53
C VAL A 55 4.60 -2.15 0.02
N LYS A 56 5.56 -2.94 -0.42
CA LYS A 56 5.80 -3.14 -1.85
C LYS A 56 4.78 -4.14 -2.40
N ILE A 57 4.11 -3.77 -3.49
CA ILE A 57 3.07 -4.59 -4.10
C ILE A 57 3.48 -5.19 -5.45
N ASN A 58 4.54 -4.65 -6.08
CA ASN A 58 5.14 -5.21 -7.29
C ASN A 58 6.55 -4.64 -7.45
N LYS A 59 7.15 -4.76 -8.61
CA LYS A 59 8.56 -4.39 -8.84
C LYS A 59 8.93 -2.97 -8.42
N SER A 60 8.01 -2.01 -8.63
CA SER A 60 8.33 -0.60 -8.42
C SER A 60 7.25 0.16 -7.68
N GLN A 61 6.18 -0.49 -7.26
CA GLN A 61 5.05 0.18 -6.66
C GLN A 61 4.89 -0.19 -5.20
N TRP A 62 4.59 0.84 -4.39
CA TRP A 62 4.43 0.72 -2.96
C TRP A 62 3.11 1.33 -2.53
N LEU A 63 2.60 0.91 -1.40
CA LEU A 63 1.41 1.51 -0.77
C LEU A 63 1.74 1.86 0.67
N ASN A 64 1.05 2.89 1.19
CA ASN A 64 1.15 3.21 2.61
C ASN A 64 0.49 2.08 3.40
N ALA A 65 1.18 1.58 4.43
CA ALA A 65 0.68 0.47 5.23
C ALA A 65 -0.67 0.77 5.89
N LYS A 66 -0.97 2.03 6.16
CA LYS A 66 -2.26 2.39 6.76
C LYS A 66 -3.42 2.39 5.76
N ASP A 67 -3.14 2.23 4.48
CA ASP A 67 -4.17 2.13 3.44
C ASP A 67 -4.50 0.68 3.08
N VAL A 68 -3.89 -0.28 3.76
CA VAL A 68 -4.12 -1.70 3.50
C VAL A 68 -4.33 -2.45 4.81
N VAL A 69 -5.02 -3.57 4.71
CA VAL A 69 -5.17 -4.47 5.86
C VAL A 69 -4.75 -5.87 5.44
N LYS A 70 -4.29 -6.61 6.41
CA LYS A 70 -3.91 -8.00 6.21
C LYS A 70 -5.16 -8.85 6.07
N ASP A 71 -5.13 -9.67 5.06
CA ASP A 71 -6.23 -10.60 4.78
C ASP A 71 -6.23 -11.77 5.76
#